data_39571884b3b181c09a474082e2debb62
#
_entry.id   39571884b3b181c09a474082e2debb62
#
_cell.length_a   1.000
_cell.length_b   1.000
_cell.length_c   1.000
_cell.angle_alpha   90.00
_cell.angle_beta   90.00
_cell.angle_gamma   90.00
#
_symmetry.space_group_name_H-M   'P 1'
#
loop_
_entity.id
_entity.type
_entity.pdbx_description
1 polymer ?
#
loop_
_entity_poly.entity_id
_entity_poly.type
_entity_poly.pdbx_seq_one_letter_code
_entity_poly.pdbx_strand_id
1 'polypeptide(L)'
;MSETILLAHGSGGELSHELVRDLFACRFANPILDELGDAALFDVAGLSSGRLALTTDSYVVQPLFFPGGDIGKLAVCGTVNDLAVVGATPCHLSAGFILEEGLPLETLEQVVNSMAETACAAGVDIVAGDTKVVERGAADGLFINTAGVGVVPAGVHLTPASLRPGDRILINGPVGDHGMAVMMQREGLKFGSSLVSDCASLNGLIAALLEAVPGAVRCMRDPTRGGLVTTLNEWADAGVGISVEETAIPVREEVRAVCEILGLDPLYAANEGKVVVAVTPEATDKALAVLQAHPLGREAAVIGQVTAEHPGRVVLHTPLGTRRVIGMLVGAQLPRIC
;
A
#
# COMPACT_ATOMS: atom_id res chain seq x y z
N MET A 1 -10.86 23.81 -6.32
CA MET A 1 -9.59 23.18 -6.80
C MET A 1 -8.59 24.28 -7.09
N SER A 2 -7.30 24.06 -6.81
CA SER A 2 -6.23 24.98 -7.22
C SER A 2 -6.19 25.09 -8.75
N GLU A 3 -5.76 26.20 -9.31
CA GLU A 3 -5.63 26.36 -10.77
C GLU A 3 -4.48 25.52 -11.37
N THR A 4 -3.61 24.95 -10.55
CA THR A 4 -2.43 24.16 -10.95
C THR A 4 -2.28 22.91 -10.10
N ILE A 5 -1.62 21.90 -10.66
CA ILE A 5 -1.26 20.68 -9.93
C ILE A 5 -0.18 20.98 -8.89
N LEU A 6 -0.39 20.49 -7.67
CA LEU A 6 0.53 20.56 -6.54
C LEU A 6 1.05 19.16 -6.19
N LEU A 7 2.19 19.06 -5.52
CA LEU A 7 2.71 17.77 -5.02
C LEU A 7 1.69 17.02 -4.13
N ALA A 8 0.87 17.77 -3.39
CA ALA A 8 -0.16 17.23 -2.53
C ALA A 8 -1.26 16.44 -3.28
N HIS A 9 -1.51 16.72 -4.56
CA HIS A 9 -2.44 15.94 -5.39
C HIS A 9 -1.95 14.51 -5.67
N GLY A 10 -0.68 14.22 -5.45
CA GLY A 10 -0.11 12.87 -5.60
C GLY A 10 0.25 12.17 -4.29
N SER A 11 -0.11 12.74 -3.13
CA SER A 11 0.36 12.25 -1.82
C SER A 11 -0.54 11.22 -1.14
N GLY A 12 -1.65 10.82 -1.76
CA GLY A 12 -2.65 9.90 -1.16
C GLY A 12 -3.52 10.53 -0.07
N GLY A 13 -3.47 11.86 0.12
CA GLY A 13 -4.29 12.59 1.07
C GLY A 13 -5.58 13.17 0.45
N GLU A 14 -6.23 14.09 1.18
CA GLU A 14 -7.51 14.70 0.81
C GLU A 14 -7.51 15.27 -0.62
N LEU A 15 -6.46 16.04 -0.99
CA LEU A 15 -6.35 16.63 -2.34
C LEU A 15 -6.19 15.55 -3.44
N SER A 16 -5.54 14.42 -3.15
CA SER A 16 -5.47 13.28 -4.09
C SER A 16 -6.87 12.70 -4.31
N HIS A 17 -7.61 12.48 -3.23
CA HIS A 17 -8.97 11.93 -3.28
C HIS A 17 -9.93 12.87 -4.02
N GLU A 18 -9.85 14.19 -3.77
CA GLU A 18 -10.63 15.19 -4.52
C GLU A 18 -10.29 15.17 -6.01
N LEU A 19 -9.00 15.12 -6.38
CA LEU A 19 -8.58 15.06 -7.77
C LEU A 19 -9.08 13.80 -8.46
N VAL A 20 -8.97 12.65 -7.82
CA VAL A 20 -9.46 11.37 -8.36
C VAL A 20 -10.97 11.41 -8.54
N ARG A 21 -11.72 11.78 -7.50
CA ARG A 21 -13.17 11.79 -7.49
C ARG A 21 -13.75 12.82 -8.48
N ASP A 22 -13.26 14.07 -8.41
CA ASP A 22 -13.90 15.21 -9.07
C ASP A 22 -13.42 15.42 -10.51
N LEU A 23 -12.26 14.85 -10.88
CA LEU A 23 -11.74 14.94 -12.24
C LEU A 23 -11.72 13.59 -12.94
N PHE A 24 -10.99 12.59 -12.43
CA PHE A 24 -10.77 11.34 -13.15
C PHE A 24 -12.00 10.43 -13.13
N ALA A 25 -12.53 10.11 -11.96
CA ALA A 25 -13.70 9.24 -11.83
C ALA A 25 -14.92 9.83 -12.54
N CYS A 26 -15.17 11.15 -12.44
CA CYS A 26 -16.25 11.81 -13.16
C CYS A 26 -16.12 11.74 -14.70
N ARG A 27 -14.89 11.69 -15.24
CA ARG A 27 -14.66 11.67 -16.70
C ARG A 27 -14.59 10.27 -17.27
N PHE A 28 -14.11 9.32 -16.51
CA PHE A 28 -13.99 7.91 -16.86
C PHE A 28 -15.12 7.04 -16.29
N ALA A 29 -16.17 7.66 -15.76
CA ALA A 29 -17.26 7.04 -15.01
C ALA A 29 -17.71 5.70 -15.60
N ASN A 30 -17.61 4.66 -14.81
CA ASN A 30 -18.16 3.35 -15.08
C ASN A 30 -18.29 2.57 -13.75
N PRO A 31 -19.18 1.55 -13.68
CA PRO A 31 -19.46 0.83 -12.42
C PRO A 31 -18.25 0.16 -11.77
N ILE A 32 -17.21 -0.17 -12.55
CA ILE A 32 -15.99 -0.83 -12.03
C ILE A 32 -15.11 0.23 -11.35
N LEU A 33 -14.88 1.36 -12.01
CA LEU A 33 -14.05 2.45 -11.47
C LEU A 33 -14.69 3.11 -10.25
N ASP A 34 -16.02 3.16 -10.18
CA ASP A 34 -16.77 3.78 -9.06
C ASP A 34 -16.52 3.09 -7.72
N GLU A 35 -16.00 1.85 -7.72
CA GLU A 35 -15.61 1.12 -6.49
C GLU A 35 -14.34 1.70 -5.84
N LEU A 36 -13.49 2.42 -6.58
CA LEU A 36 -12.23 3.04 -6.14
C LEU A 36 -11.34 2.10 -5.29
N GLY A 37 -11.35 0.81 -5.61
CA GLY A 37 -10.51 -0.21 -4.97
C GLY A 37 -9.08 -0.19 -5.49
N ASP A 38 -8.17 -0.91 -4.82
CA ASP A 38 -6.76 -1.04 -5.23
C ASP A 38 -6.59 -1.74 -6.58
N ALA A 39 -7.56 -2.55 -6.99
CA ALA A 39 -7.63 -3.12 -8.33
C ALA A 39 -9.06 -3.12 -8.85
N ALA A 40 -9.20 -2.96 -10.17
CA ALA A 40 -10.47 -3.14 -10.86
C ALA A 40 -10.84 -4.63 -10.94
N LEU A 41 -12.05 -5.00 -10.50
CA LEU A 41 -12.55 -6.37 -10.52
C LEU A 41 -13.70 -6.52 -11.52
N PHE A 42 -13.58 -7.43 -12.47
CA PHE A 42 -14.60 -7.63 -13.48
C PHE A 42 -14.72 -9.07 -13.97
N ASP A 43 -15.92 -9.43 -14.41
CA ASP A 43 -16.19 -10.72 -15.01
C ASP A 43 -15.71 -10.76 -16.45
N VAL A 44 -15.16 -11.89 -16.87
CA VAL A 44 -14.75 -12.11 -18.27
C VAL A 44 -15.53 -13.27 -18.84
N ALA A 45 -16.18 -13.04 -19.96
CA ALA A 45 -16.92 -14.08 -20.68
C ALA A 45 -15.98 -15.25 -21.04
N GLY A 46 -16.32 -16.46 -20.61
CA GLY A 46 -15.51 -17.66 -20.83
C GLY A 46 -14.56 -18.02 -19.66
N LEU A 47 -14.41 -17.18 -18.65
CA LEU A 47 -13.76 -17.56 -17.40
C LEU A 47 -14.74 -18.42 -16.59
N SER A 48 -14.44 -19.70 -16.41
CA SER A 48 -15.36 -20.67 -15.82
C SER A 48 -15.62 -20.45 -14.33
N SER A 49 -14.73 -19.73 -13.62
CA SER A 49 -14.89 -19.38 -12.21
C SER A 49 -13.96 -18.23 -11.83
N GLY A 50 -14.45 -17.32 -10.97
CA GLY A 50 -13.69 -16.19 -10.49
C GLY A 50 -13.85 -14.92 -11.34
N ARG A 51 -13.08 -13.88 -10.97
CA ARG A 51 -13.04 -12.56 -11.62
C ARG A 51 -11.60 -12.21 -11.97
N LEU A 52 -11.40 -11.39 -13.01
CA LEU A 52 -10.11 -10.78 -13.24
C LEU A 52 -9.95 -9.55 -12.34
N ALA A 53 -8.72 -9.38 -11.87
CA ALA A 53 -8.23 -8.17 -11.22
C ALA A 53 -7.21 -7.51 -12.14
N LEU A 54 -7.29 -6.20 -12.29
CA LEU A 54 -6.35 -5.37 -13.05
C LEU A 54 -6.01 -4.14 -12.22
N THR A 55 -4.73 -3.87 -12.05
CA THR A 55 -4.21 -2.64 -11.44
C THR A 55 -3.11 -2.03 -12.29
N THR A 56 -2.81 -0.75 -12.05
CA THR A 56 -1.65 -0.07 -12.60
C THR A 56 -1.13 0.95 -11.60
N ASP A 57 0.20 1.06 -11.51
CA ASP A 57 0.85 2.00 -10.60
C ASP A 57 2.09 2.61 -11.22
N SER A 58 2.47 3.81 -10.76
CA SER A 58 3.61 4.58 -11.28
C SER A 58 4.56 4.93 -10.16
N TYR A 59 5.84 4.65 -10.37
CA TYR A 59 6.89 4.77 -9.38
C TYR A 59 7.87 5.89 -9.75
N VAL A 60 8.06 6.80 -8.81
CA VAL A 60 8.87 8.01 -8.95
C VAL A 60 9.75 8.26 -7.72
N VAL A 61 10.04 7.21 -6.95
CA VAL A 61 10.80 7.31 -5.71
C VAL A 61 12.17 7.97 -5.93
N GLN A 62 12.56 8.81 -4.99
CA GLN A 62 13.86 9.46 -4.96
C GLN A 62 14.45 9.36 -3.53
N PRO A 63 15.68 8.80 -3.38
CA PRO A 63 16.57 8.26 -4.41
C PRO A 63 16.09 6.92 -5.01
N LEU A 64 16.62 6.54 -6.18
CA LEU A 64 16.27 5.28 -6.87
C LEU A 64 16.62 4.03 -6.04
N PHE A 65 17.71 4.10 -5.27
CA PHE A 65 18.19 3.06 -4.36
C PHE A 65 18.09 3.55 -2.92
N PHE A 66 17.53 2.72 -2.06
CA PHE A 66 17.36 3.01 -0.64
C PHE A 66 17.63 1.77 0.21
N PRO A 67 17.88 1.89 1.50
CA PRO A 67 18.09 0.73 2.36
C PRO A 67 16.88 -0.23 2.30
N GLY A 68 17.11 -1.47 1.88
CA GLY A 68 16.08 -2.51 1.77
C GLY A 68 15.46 -2.68 0.38
N GLY A 69 15.78 -1.82 -0.60
CA GLY A 69 15.27 -1.94 -1.97
C GLY A 69 15.70 -0.84 -2.92
N ASP A 70 15.03 -0.82 -4.04
CA ASP A 70 15.18 0.16 -5.11
C ASP A 70 13.83 0.32 -5.84
N ILE A 71 13.78 1.25 -6.78
CA ILE A 71 12.57 1.53 -7.57
C ILE A 71 12.06 0.29 -8.34
N GLY A 72 12.96 -0.61 -8.76
CA GLY A 72 12.59 -1.83 -9.49
C GLY A 72 11.87 -2.84 -8.59
N LYS A 73 12.44 -3.12 -7.41
CA LYS A 73 11.78 -3.95 -6.38
C LYS A 73 10.44 -3.36 -5.98
N LEU A 74 10.41 -2.05 -5.76
CA LEU A 74 9.20 -1.31 -5.38
C LEU A 74 8.10 -1.47 -6.43
N ALA A 75 8.43 -1.30 -7.72
CA ALA A 75 7.48 -1.38 -8.83
C ALA A 75 6.84 -2.77 -8.97
N VAL A 76 7.58 -3.83 -8.69
CA VAL A 76 7.00 -5.19 -8.69
C VAL A 76 6.17 -5.42 -7.44
N CYS A 77 6.69 -5.08 -6.25
CA CYS A 77 6.00 -5.34 -4.99
C CYS A 77 4.66 -4.62 -4.91
N GLY A 78 4.59 -3.32 -5.22
CA GLY A 78 3.36 -2.54 -5.10
C GLY A 78 2.26 -3.09 -6.00
N THR A 79 2.53 -3.32 -7.28
CA THR A 79 1.53 -3.89 -8.21
C THR A 79 1.09 -5.31 -7.83
N VAL A 80 1.99 -6.15 -7.32
CA VAL A 80 1.65 -7.47 -6.79
C VAL A 80 0.79 -7.35 -5.54
N ASN A 81 1.08 -6.38 -4.66
CA ASN A 81 0.35 -6.16 -3.41
C ASN A 81 -1.07 -5.66 -3.68
N ASP A 82 -1.27 -4.72 -4.60
CA ASP A 82 -2.59 -4.27 -5.05
C ASP A 82 -3.50 -5.42 -5.48
N LEU A 83 -2.95 -6.33 -6.30
CA LEU A 83 -3.68 -7.53 -6.72
C LEU A 83 -3.98 -8.45 -5.54
N ALA A 84 -3.01 -8.65 -4.65
CA ALA A 84 -3.15 -9.56 -3.53
C ALA A 84 -4.17 -9.07 -2.50
N VAL A 85 -4.22 -7.75 -2.18
CA VAL A 85 -5.14 -7.22 -1.17
C VAL A 85 -6.61 -7.27 -1.58
N VAL A 86 -6.91 -7.34 -2.88
CA VAL A 86 -8.27 -7.63 -3.36
C VAL A 86 -8.58 -9.11 -3.43
N GLY A 87 -7.66 -9.96 -2.97
CA GLY A 87 -7.81 -11.43 -2.93
C GLY A 87 -7.48 -12.12 -4.25
N ALA A 88 -6.81 -11.43 -5.18
CA ALA A 88 -6.36 -12.05 -6.42
C ALA A 88 -5.06 -12.84 -6.21
N THR A 89 -4.89 -13.89 -7.00
CA THR A 89 -3.59 -14.49 -7.26
C THR A 89 -2.97 -13.72 -8.42
N PRO A 90 -1.88 -12.95 -8.20
CA PRO A 90 -1.19 -12.25 -9.28
C PRO A 90 -0.65 -13.25 -10.31
N CYS A 91 -0.75 -12.91 -11.61
CA CYS A 91 -0.32 -13.77 -12.70
C CYS A 91 0.80 -13.13 -13.52
N HIS A 92 0.52 -11.98 -14.11
CA HIS A 92 1.43 -11.32 -15.04
C HIS A 92 1.48 -9.82 -14.79
N LEU A 93 2.65 -9.23 -15.10
CA LEU A 93 2.88 -7.79 -15.07
C LEU A 93 3.31 -7.30 -16.45
N SER A 94 3.06 -6.02 -16.72
CA SER A 94 3.77 -5.24 -17.72
C SER A 94 4.64 -4.18 -17.04
N ALA A 95 5.72 -3.72 -17.72
CA ALA A 95 6.60 -2.69 -17.21
C ALA A 95 6.91 -1.65 -18.29
N GLY A 96 6.54 -0.40 -18.05
CA GLY A 96 6.89 0.76 -18.85
C GLY A 96 8.00 1.57 -18.20
N PHE A 97 8.98 2.01 -18.98
CA PHE A 97 10.11 2.82 -18.51
C PHE A 97 10.13 4.17 -19.19
N ILE A 98 10.26 5.24 -18.42
CA ILE A 98 10.63 6.57 -18.92
C ILE A 98 12.04 6.86 -18.39
N LEU A 99 13.01 6.91 -19.30
CA LEU A 99 14.43 7.06 -19.00
C LEU A 99 14.90 8.46 -19.41
N GLU A 100 15.70 9.09 -18.56
CA GLU A 100 16.36 10.34 -18.92
C GLU A 100 17.65 10.08 -19.68
N GLU A 101 17.90 10.84 -20.75
CA GLU A 101 19.16 10.80 -21.48
C GLU A 101 20.35 11.08 -20.56
N GLY A 102 21.32 10.17 -20.53
CA GLY A 102 22.49 10.25 -19.64
C GLY A 102 22.37 9.43 -18.36
N LEU A 103 21.25 8.74 -18.12
CA LEU A 103 21.17 7.70 -17.09
C LEU A 103 22.24 6.63 -17.35
N PRO A 104 23.11 6.28 -16.36
CA PRO A 104 24.08 5.21 -16.52
C PRO A 104 23.39 3.87 -16.82
N LEU A 105 23.87 3.14 -17.83
CA LEU A 105 23.32 1.83 -18.18
C LEU A 105 23.41 0.84 -16.99
N GLU A 106 24.49 0.90 -16.21
CA GLU A 106 24.66 0.09 -15.00
C GLU A 106 23.53 0.33 -13.98
N THR A 107 23.07 1.57 -13.82
CA THR A 107 21.93 1.90 -12.97
C THR A 107 20.65 1.22 -13.45
N LEU A 108 20.39 1.27 -14.77
CA LEU A 108 19.23 0.60 -15.37
C LEU A 108 19.36 -0.93 -15.21
N GLU A 109 20.53 -1.50 -15.44
CA GLU A 109 20.78 -2.94 -15.27
C GLU A 109 20.51 -3.39 -13.82
N GLN A 110 20.95 -2.64 -12.83
CA GLN A 110 20.68 -2.94 -11.42
C GLN A 110 19.17 -2.94 -11.13
N VAL A 111 18.45 -1.93 -11.60
CA VAL A 111 16.99 -1.83 -11.42
C VAL A 111 16.26 -2.98 -12.10
N VAL A 112 16.61 -3.31 -13.35
CA VAL A 112 15.97 -4.40 -14.10
C VAL A 112 16.26 -5.77 -13.47
N ASN A 113 17.48 -6.00 -12.98
CA ASN A 113 17.83 -7.21 -12.25
C ASN A 113 17.00 -7.35 -10.97
N SER A 114 16.88 -6.27 -10.19
CA SER A 114 16.05 -6.23 -8.99
C SER A 114 14.57 -6.53 -9.29
N MET A 115 14.04 -5.98 -10.39
CA MET A 115 12.69 -6.32 -10.87
C MET A 115 12.54 -7.80 -11.19
N ALA A 116 13.50 -8.36 -11.94
CA ALA A 116 13.46 -9.77 -12.34
C ALA A 116 13.52 -10.71 -11.13
N GLU A 117 14.42 -10.44 -10.19
CA GLU A 117 14.54 -11.21 -8.95
C GLU A 117 13.26 -11.13 -8.10
N THR A 118 12.69 -9.94 -7.98
CA THR A 118 11.47 -9.72 -7.21
C THR A 118 10.25 -10.39 -7.85
N ALA A 119 10.11 -10.30 -9.18
CA ALA A 119 9.04 -10.96 -9.92
C ALA A 119 9.13 -12.49 -9.79
N CYS A 120 10.34 -13.05 -9.92
CA CYS A 120 10.60 -14.47 -9.70
C CYS A 120 10.21 -14.90 -8.27
N ALA A 121 10.62 -14.14 -7.25
CA ALA A 121 10.29 -14.43 -5.85
C ALA A 121 8.78 -14.31 -5.56
N ALA A 122 8.07 -13.40 -6.22
CA ALA A 122 6.62 -13.26 -6.14
C ALA A 122 5.85 -14.31 -6.96
N GLY A 123 6.52 -15.07 -7.82
CA GLY A 123 5.89 -16.06 -8.71
C GLY A 123 5.09 -15.43 -9.85
N VAL A 124 5.50 -14.26 -10.34
CA VAL A 124 4.88 -13.55 -11.47
C VAL A 124 5.87 -13.35 -12.60
N ASP A 125 5.36 -13.27 -13.83
CA ASP A 125 6.17 -12.97 -15.01
C ASP A 125 5.89 -11.56 -15.53
N ILE A 126 6.96 -10.83 -15.92
CA ILE A 126 6.82 -9.58 -16.68
C ILE A 126 6.74 -9.96 -18.17
N VAL A 127 5.54 -9.84 -18.76
CA VAL A 127 5.22 -10.39 -20.09
C VAL A 127 5.11 -9.34 -21.18
N ALA A 128 5.09 -8.06 -20.84
CA ALA A 128 5.02 -6.94 -21.78
C ALA A 128 5.74 -5.72 -21.22
N GLY A 129 6.14 -4.80 -22.09
CA GLY A 129 6.77 -3.56 -21.67
C GLY A 129 6.91 -2.55 -22.79
N ASP A 130 7.26 -1.32 -22.43
CA ASP A 130 7.61 -0.24 -23.34
C ASP A 130 8.74 0.61 -22.75
N THR A 131 9.51 1.29 -23.58
CA THR A 131 10.59 2.17 -23.16
C THR A 131 10.57 3.47 -23.96
N LYS A 132 10.58 4.58 -23.23
CA LYS A 132 10.78 5.91 -23.82
C LYS A 132 12.00 6.56 -23.22
N VAL A 133 12.77 7.28 -24.04
CA VAL A 133 13.87 8.11 -23.60
C VAL A 133 13.48 9.56 -23.81
N VAL A 134 13.65 10.38 -22.76
CA VAL A 134 13.40 11.83 -22.81
C VAL A 134 14.73 12.57 -22.68
N GLU A 135 14.74 13.84 -23.07
CA GLU A 135 15.92 14.70 -23.01
C GLU A 135 16.38 14.90 -21.57
N ARG A 136 17.65 15.21 -21.39
CA ARG A 136 18.23 15.54 -20.09
C ARG A 136 17.49 16.71 -19.42
N GLY A 137 17.08 16.54 -18.17
CA GLY A 137 16.29 17.49 -17.38
C GLY A 137 14.78 17.38 -17.61
N ALA A 138 14.30 16.44 -18.44
CA ALA A 138 12.87 16.18 -18.64
C ALA A 138 12.32 15.06 -17.75
N ALA A 139 13.18 14.30 -17.10
CA ALA A 139 12.84 13.35 -16.04
C ALA A 139 13.86 13.46 -14.91
N ASP A 140 13.80 12.59 -13.91
CA ASP A 140 14.78 12.51 -12.83
C ASP A 140 15.35 11.08 -12.79
N GLY A 141 16.23 10.81 -13.75
CA GLY A 141 16.85 9.54 -13.96
C GLY A 141 15.92 8.54 -14.66
N LEU A 142 15.04 7.87 -13.90
CA LEU A 142 14.04 6.98 -14.48
C LEU A 142 12.75 6.95 -13.66
N PHE A 143 11.63 6.73 -14.38
CA PHE A 143 10.33 6.42 -13.83
C PHE A 143 9.86 5.06 -14.37
N ILE A 144 9.12 4.32 -13.54
CA ILE A 144 8.56 3.02 -13.92
C ILE A 144 7.05 3.08 -13.76
N ASN A 145 6.32 2.56 -14.76
CA ASN A 145 4.91 2.21 -14.61
C ASN A 145 4.77 0.71 -14.78
N THR A 146 4.04 0.08 -13.87
CA THR A 146 3.66 -1.32 -13.98
C THR A 146 2.14 -1.44 -14.06
N ALA A 147 1.67 -2.44 -14.77
CA ALA A 147 0.28 -2.89 -14.68
C ALA A 147 0.28 -4.40 -14.43
N GLY A 148 -0.67 -4.85 -13.61
CA GLY A 148 -0.75 -6.23 -13.18
C GLY A 148 -2.12 -6.85 -13.44
N VAL A 149 -2.12 -8.15 -13.75
CA VAL A 149 -3.34 -8.96 -13.91
C VAL A 149 -3.29 -10.14 -12.96
N GLY A 150 -4.41 -10.41 -12.29
CA GLY A 150 -4.59 -11.54 -11.40
C GLY A 150 -5.98 -12.13 -11.46
N VAL A 151 -6.18 -13.25 -10.79
CA VAL A 151 -7.48 -13.94 -10.73
C VAL A 151 -7.95 -14.00 -9.28
N VAL A 152 -9.13 -13.45 -9.02
CA VAL A 152 -9.83 -13.59 -7.72
C VAL A 152 -10.68 -14.83 -7.76
N PRO A 153 -10.48 -15.82 -6.85
CA PRO A 153 -11.28 -17.03 -6.79
C PRO A 153 -12.75 -16.73 -6.55
N ALA A 154 -13.64 -17.63 -7.07
CA ALA A 154 -15.06 -17.54 -6.77
C ALA A 154 -15.32 -17.56 -5.25
N GLY A 155 -16.23 -16.70 -4.78
CA GLY A 155 -16.58 -16.59 -3.36
C GLY A 155 -15.68 -15.67 -2.54
N VAL A 156 -14.58 -15.15 -3.09
CA VAL A 156 -13.76 -14.10 -2.44
C VAL A 156 -14.35 -12.72 -2.77
N HIS A 157 -14.81 -12.02 -1.74
CA HIS A 157 -15.38 -10.67 -1.83
C HIS A 157 -14.81 -9.81 -0.70
N LEU A 158 -13.72 -9.12 -0.98
CA LEU A 158 -13.04 -8.25 -0.04
C LEU A 158 -13.35 -6.80 -0.40
N THR A 159 -14.12 -6.12 0.46
CA THR A 159 -14.54 -4.74 0.22
C THR A 159 -14.83 -4.04 1.55
N PRO A 160 -14.53 -2.74 1.69
CA PRO A 160 -14.90 -1.97 2.88
C PRO A 160 -16.41 -2.01 3.19
N ALA A 161 -17.27 -2.17 2.19
CA ALA A 161 -18.72 -2.35 2.38
C ALA A 161 -19.09 -3.63 3.16
N SER A 162 -18.18 -4.59 3.25
CA SER A 162 -18.36 -5.84 4.03
C SER A 162 -18.08 -5.68 5.51
N LEU A 163 -17.49 -4.57 5.95
CA LEU A 163 -17.16 -4.30 7.35
C LEU A 163 -18.40 -4.27 8.24
N ARG A 164 -18.27 -4.82 9.45
CA ARG A 164 -19.34 -4.86 10.46
C ARG A 164 -18.78 -4.46 11.82
N PRO A 165 -19.56 -3.78 12.66
CA PRO A 165 -19.18 -3.53 14.05
C PRO A 165 -18.79 -4.83 14.76
N GLY A 166 -17.64 -4.82 15.42
CA GLY A 166 -17.04 -5.99 16.08
C GLY A 166 -15.90 -6.62 15.28
N ASP A 167 -15.82 -6.43 13.96
CA ASP A 167 -14.68 -6.91 13.16
C ASP A 167 -13.37 -6.35 13.74
N ARG A 168 -12.32 -7.17 13.74
CA ARG A 168 -11.00 -6.82 14.28
C ARG A 168 -10.07 -6.37 13.18
N ILE A 169 -9.25 -5.37 13.47
CA ILE A 169 -8.29 -4.80 12.54
C ILE A 169 -6.89 -5.25 12.94
N LEU A 170 -6.21 -5.93 12.01
CA LEU A 170 -4.85 -6.44 12.17
C LEU A 170 -3.93 -5.73 11.18
N ILE A 171 -2.64 -5.70 11.55
CA ILE A 171 -1.55 -5.33 10.64
C ILE A 171 -0.44 -6.38 10.75
N ASN A 172 0.28 -6.65 9.65
CA ASN A 172 1.31 -7.70 9.65
C ASN A 172 2.65 -7.30 10.27
N GLY A 173 2.83 -6.03 10.66
CA GLY A 173 4.09 -5.61 11.30
C GLY A 173 4.21 -4.11 11.53
N PRO A 174 5.40 -3.62 11.91
CA PRO A 174 5.66 -2.22 12.23
C PRO A 174 5.39 -1.28 11.05
N VAL A 175 4.84 -0.09 11.35
CA VAL A 175 4.55 0.93 10.35
C VAL A 175 5.66 1.98 10.25
N GLY A 176 5.79 2.58 9.07
CA GLY A 176 6.67 3.70 8.79
C GLY A 176 8.09 3.33 8.35
N ASP A 177 8.42 2.05 8.29
CA ASP A 177 9.78 1.58 7.93
C ASP A 177 10.19 2.09 6.54
N HIS A 178 9.36 1.96 5.51
CA HIS A 178 9.67 2.42 4.16
C HIS A 178 9.86 3.93 4.12
N GLY A 179 8.85 4.67 4.56
CA GLY A 179 8.87 6.13 4.50
C GLY A 179 10.10 6.71 5.18
N MET A 180 10.45 6.21 6.35
CA MET A 180 11.61 6.70 7.10
C MET A 180 12.94 6.24 6.53
N ALA A 181 13.05 5.01 5.99
CA ALA A 181 14.27 4.54 5.31
C ALA A 181 14.60 5.40 4.08
N VAL A 182 13.60 5.72 3.25
CA VAL A 182 13.79 6.59 2.08
C VAL A 182 14.14 8.01 2.49
N MET A 183 13.44 8.58 3.50
CA MET A 183 13.72 9.94 3.98
C MET A 183 15.12 10.05 4.59
N MET A 184 15.55 9.10 5.40
CA MET A 184 16.91 9.08 5.94
C MET A 184 17.96 9.09 4.83
N GLN A 185 17.79 8.29 3.79
CA GLN A 185 18.69 8.24 2.66
C GLN A 185 18.69 9.56 1.89
N ARG A 186 17.53 10.17 1.68
CA ARG A 186 17.34 11.44 0.96
C ARG A 186 18.01 12.61 1.71
N GLU A 187 17.80 12.70 3.00
CA GLU A 187 18.31 13.77 3.84
C GLU A 187 19.76 13.54 4.32
N GLY A 188 20.36 12.41 3.93
CA GLY A 188 21.72 12.06 4.35
C GLY A 188 21.85 11.85 5.86
N LEU A 189 20.75 11.49 6.55
CA LEU A 189 20.73 11.27 7.99
C LEU A 189 21.40 9.93 8.31
N LYS A 190 22.53 10.00 9.00
CA LYS A 190 23.30 8.83 9.45
C LYS A 190 23.12 8.66 10.96
N PHE A 191 21.99 8.13 11.37
CA PHE A 191 21.88 7.56 12.72
C PHE A 191 22.50 6.17 12.64
N GLY A 192 23.26 5.71 13.60
CA GLY A 192 23.82 4.35 13.61
C GLY A 192 22.74 3.23 13.57
N SER A 193 21.62 3.48 12.91
CA SER A 193 20.44 2.64 12.81
C SER A 193 20.50 1.77 11.54
N SER A 194 20.01 0.56 11.68
CA SER A 194 19.86 -0.42 10.58
C SER A 194 18.47 -0.35 9.94
N LEU A 195 17.79 0.81 9.99
CA LEU A 195 16.45 0.94 9.43
C LEU A 195 16.48 0.71 7.92
N VAL A 196 15.69 -0.26 7.48
CA VAL A 196 15.53 -0.62 6.07
C VAL A 196 14.06 -0.58 5.70
N SER A 197 13.78 -0.30 4.43
CA SER A 197 12.42 -0.37 3.88
C SER A 197 11.82 -1.77 4.09
N ASP A 198 10.53 -1.80 4.37
CA ASP A 198 9.73 -3.01 4.45
C ASP A 198 9.28 -3.54 3.08
N CYS A 199 9.71 -2.93 1.98
CA CYS A 199 9.30 -3.29 0.62
C CYS A 199 9.40 -4.80 0.37
N ALA A 200 8.24 -5.44 0.16
CA ALA A 200 8.12 -6.90 -0.01
C ALA A 200 6.79 -7.28 -0.70
N SER A 201 6.81 -8.38 -1.44
CA SER A 201 5.61 -8.97 -2.04
C SER A 201 4.79 -9.73 -0.98
N LEU A 202 3.53 -9.35 -0.81
CA LEU A 202 2.63 -9.87 0.23
C LEU A 202 1.75 -11.03 -0.22
N ASN A 203 1.76 -11.37 -1.52
CA ASN A 203 0.87 -12.37 -2.09
C ASN A 203 0.94 -13.73 -1.39
N GLY A 204 2.12 -14.18 -0.98
CA GLY A 204 2.29 -15.42 -0.22
C GLY A 204 1.66 -15.37 1.19
N LEU A 205 1.88 -14.26 1.91
CA LEU A 205 1.28 -14.01 3.23
C LEU A 205 -0.26 -13.99 3.14
N ILE A 206 -0.77 -13.25 2.15
CA ILE A 206 -2.22 -13.07 1.95
C ILE A 206 -2.86 -14.39 1.52
N ALA A 207 -2.24 -15.16 0.63
CA ALA A 207 -2.73 -16.48 0.23
C ALA A 207 -2.86 -17.42 1.44
N ALA A 208 -1.81 -17.48 2.29
CA ALA A 208 -1.85 -18.29 3.51
C ALA A 208 -2.94 -17.85 4.49
N LEU A 209 -3.18 -16.54 4.62
CA LEU A 209 -4.25 -15.99 5.45
C LEU A 209 -5.63 -16.40 4.92
N LEU A 210 -5.90 -16.19 3.63
CA LEU A 210 -7.20 -16.50 3.03
C LEU A 210 -7.51 -18.00 3.05
N GLU A 211 -6.51 -18.86 2.87
CA GLU A 211 -6.64 -20.30 3.01
C GLU A 211 -6.96 -20.73 4.44
N ALA A 212 -6.32 -20.10 5.42
CA ALA A 212 -6.49 -20.47 6.82
C ALA A 212 -7.84 -20.04 7.41
N VAL A 213 -8.36 -18.87 7.01
CA VAL A 213 -9.62 -18.31 7.55
C VAL A 213 -10.61 -17.99 6.41
N PRO A 214 -11.09 -19.01 5.67
CA PRO A 214 -11.93 -18.82 4.50
C PRO A 214 -13.22 -18.07 4.86
N GLY A 215 -13.55 -17.02 4.12
CA GLY A 215 -14.74 -16.19 4.31
C GLY A 215 -14.76 -15.29 5.56
N ALA A 216 -13.71 -15.32 6.38
CA ALA A 216 -13.63 -14.51 7.59
C ALA A 216 -12.94 -13.15 7.38
N VAL A 217 -12.17 -12.99 6.32
CA VAL A 217 -11.58 -11.69 5.93
C VAL A 217 -12.66 -10.82 5.27
N ARG A 218 -12.84 -9.60 5.76
CA ARG A 218 -13.83 -8.62 5.25
C ARG A 218 -13.25 -7.73 4.16
N CYS A 219 -12.10 -7.14 4.44
CA CYS A 219 -11.32 -6.39 3.47
C CYS A 219 -9.85 -6.37 3.88
N MET A 220 -9.00 -6.04 2.94
CA MET A 220 -7.57 -5.79 3.11
C MET A 220 -7.20 -4.56 2.31
N ARG A 221 -6.10 -3.90 2.70
CA ARG A 221 -5.46 -2.84 1.94
C ARG A 221 -4.01 -2.69 2.41
N ASP A 222 -3.13 -2.33 1.50
CA ASP A 222 -1.77 -1.95 1.82
C ASP A 222 -1.70 -0.45 2.16
N PRO A 223 -1.13 -0.09 3.31
CA PRO A 223 -1.08 1.29 3.78
C PRO A 223 0.13 2.03 3.18
N THR A 224 0.10 2.28 1.87
CA THR A 224 1.15 2.97 1.11
C THR A 224 1.13 4.48 1.36
N ARG A 225 0.83 5.29 0.37
CA ARG A 225 0.77 6.76 0.51
C ARG A 225 -0.29 7.21 1.50
N GLY A 226 0.10 8.11 2.42
CA GLY A 226 -0.78 8.55 3.52
C GLY A 226 -0.87 7.55 4.68
N GLY A 227 -0.18 6.42 4.56
CA GLY A 227 0.03 5.42 5.61
C GLY A 227 -1.23 4.77 6.16
N LEU A 228 -1.11 4.25 7.36
CA LEU A 228 -2.18 3.56 8.07
C LEU A 228 -3.43 4.44 8.25
N VAL A 229 -3.25 5.74 8.50
CA VAL A 229 -4.38 6.65 8.75
C VAL A 229 -5.24 6.80 7.51
N THR A 230 -4.66 6.98 6.32
CA THR A 230 -5.44 7.08 5.08
C THR A 230 -6.24 5.81 4.83
N THR A 231 -5.62 4.65 4.91
CA THR A 231 -6.29 3.34 4.77
C THR A 231 -7.50 3.19 5.70
N LEU A 232 -7.34 3.55 6.97
CA LEU A 232 -8.43 3.44 7.95
C LEU A 232 -9.55 4.44 7.70
N ASN A 233 -9.25 5.64 7.21
CA ASN A 233 -10.28 6.62 6.85
C ASN A 233 -11.08 6.18 5.62
N GLU A 234 -10.43 5.63 4.58
CA GLU A 234 -11.12 5.05 3.42
C GLU A 234 -12.09 3.92 3.84
N TRP A 235 -11.70 3.11 4.83
CA TRP A 235 -12.59 2.09 5.38
C TRP A 235 -13.75 2.68 6.17
N ALA A 236 -13.51 3.76 6.93
CA ALA A 236 -14.55 4.45 7.68
C ALA A 236 -15.61 5.09 6.75
N ASP A 237 -15.20 5.54 5.56
CA ASP A 237 -16.11 6.13 4.55
C ASP A 237 -17.20 5.14 4.07
N ALA A 238 -17.02 3.84 4.28
CA ALA A 238 -18.07 2.83 4.09
C ALA A 238 -19.24 2.94 5.11
N GLY A 239 -19.22 3.94 6.00
CA GLY A 239 -20.30 4.22 6.96
C GLY A 239 -20.14 3.54 8.31
N VAL A 240 -18.96 3.02 8.62
CA VAL A 240 -18.61 2.46 9.94
C VAL A 240 -17.70 3.40 10.71
N GLY A 241 -17.60 3.25 12.03
CA GLY A 241 -16.54 3.85 12.83
C GLY A 241 -15.36 2.90 12.97
N ILE A 242 -14.17 3.45 13.16
CA ILE A 242 -12.97 2.68 13.43
C ILE A 242 -12.34 3.17 14.73
N SER A 243 -12.08 2.24 15.63
CA SER A 243 -11.42 2.48 16.93
C SER A 243 -10.06 1.79 16.92
N VAL A 244 -8.99 2.53 17.17
CA VAL A 244 -7.60 2.06 17.12
C VAL A 244 -6.89 2.36 18.43
N GLU A 245 -6.08 1.42 18.90
CA GLU A 245 -5.28 1.55 20.11
C GLU A 245 -3.84 1.94 19.73
N GLU A 246 -3.40 3.15 20.04
CA GLU A 246 -2.08 3.66 19.68
C GLU A 246 -0.95 2.75 20.19
N THR A 247 -1.09 2.23 21.40
CA THR A 247 -0.10 1.32 22.01
C THR A 247 -0.04 -0.06 21.37
N ALA A 248 -1.07 -0.45 20.61
CA ALA A 248 -1.12 -1.72 19.91
C ALA A 248 -0.54 -1.66 18.50
N ILE A 249 -0.34 -0.44 17.94
CA ILE A 249 0.26 -0.27 16.64
C ILE A 249 1.78 -0.46 16.77
N PRO A 250 2.37 -1.47 16.11
CA PRO A 250 3.82 -1.65 16.14
C PRO A 250 4.52 -0.50 15.39
N VAL A 251 5.45 0.15 16.04
CA VAL A 251 6.32 1.20 15.46
C VAL A 251 7.71 1.02 16.05
N ARG A 252 8.74 0.91 15.20
CA ARG A 252 10.13 0.77 15.65
C ARG A 252 10.61 2.05 16.33
N GLU A 253 11.51 1.91 17.30
CA GLU A 253 12.11 3.07 17.97
C GLU A 253 12.86 3.98 17.01
N GLU A 254 13.55 3.40 16.03
CA GLU A 254 14.25 4.13 14.97
C GLU A 254 13.29 4.98 14.12
N VAL A 255 12.12 4.43 13.77
CA VAL A 255 11.07 5.16 13.05
C VAL A 255 10.55 6.31 13.90
N ARG A 256 10.27 6.09 15.18
CA ARG A 256 9.84 7.15 16.11
C ARG A 256 10.86 8.27 16.18
N ALA A 257 12.14 7.92 16.39
CA ALA A 257 13.21 8.89 16.48
C ALA A 257 13.36 9.75 15.20
N VAL A 258 13.29 9.12 14.03
CA VAL A 258 13.36 9.86 12.75
C VAL A 258 12.13 10.76 12.58
N CYS A 259 10.95 10.27 12.91
CA CYS A 259 9.71 11.06 12.86
C CYS A 259 9.76 12.27 13.81
N GLU A 260 10.26 12.11 15.03
CA GLU A 260 10.43 13.21 15.99
C GLU A 260 11.38 14.30 15.45
N ILE A 261 12.49 13.90 14.83
CA ILE A 261 13.47 14.87 14.27
C ILE A 261 12.88 15.61 13.07
N LEU A 262 12.12 14.91 12.22
CA LEU A 262 11.53 15.48 11.00
C LEU A 262 10.18 16.18 11.26
N GLY A 263 9.61 16.05 12.46
CA GLY A 263 8.28 16.59 12.78
C GLY A 263 7.15 15.82 12.07
N LEU A 264 7.32 14.51 11.85
CA LEU A 264 6.39 13.62 11.17
C LEU A 264 5.67 12.71 12.16
N ASP A 265 4.51 12.18 11.77
CA ASP A 265 3.78 11.14 12.52
C ASP A 265 3.93 9.81 11.78
N PRO A 266 4.46 8.74 12.42
CA PRO A 266 4.68 7.45 11.78
C PRO A 266 3.41 6.80 11.22
N LEU A 267 2.22 7.15 11.74
CA LEU A 267 0.95 6.61 11.27
C LEU A 267 0.58 7.09 9.86
N TYR A 268 1.18 8.19 9.39
CA TYR A 268 1.01 8.73 8.03
C TYR A 268 2.17 8.35 7.10
N ALA A 269 3.21 7.67 7.62
CA ALA A 269 4.33 7.25 6.82
C ALA A 269 3.96 6.08 5.90
N ALA A 270 4.47 6.12 4.67
CA ALA A 270 4.25 5.07 3.68
C ALA A 270 4.89 3.75 4.09
N ASN A 271 4.22 2.65 3.73
CA ASN A 271 4.69 1.28 3.89
C ASN A 271 4.57 0.55 2.56
N GLU A 272 5.51 -0.33 2.24
CA GLU A 272 5.54 -1.03 0.94
C GLU A 272 5.62 -2.57 1.09
N GLY A 273 5.41 -3.04 2.32
CA GLY A 273 5.36 -4.46 2.68
C GLY A 273 4.43 -4.72 3.86
N LYS A 274 3.40 -3.86 4.02
CA LYS A 274 2.37 -4.03 5.03
C LYS A 274 1.00 -4.24 4.42
N VAL A 275 0.17 -4.99 5.14
CA VAL A 275 -1.26 -5.14 4.86
C VAL A 275 -2.05 -4.91 6.13
N VAL A 276 -3.07 -4.08 6.02
CA VAL A 276 -4.12 -3.94 7.02
C VAL A 276 -5.23 -4.91 6.66
N VAL A 277 -5.69 -5.68 7.64
CA VAL A 277 -6.69 -6.75 7.44
C VAL A 277 -7.83 -6.57 8.43
N ALA A 278 -9.07 -6.56 7.94
CA ALA A 278 -10.25 -6.66 8.79
C ALA A 278 -10.80 -8.08 8.75
N VAL A 279 -10.97 -8.70 9.92
CA VAL A 279 -11.47 -10.07 10.07
C VAL A 279 -12.62 -10.14 11.06
N THR A 280 -13.44 -11.20 10.93
CA THR A 280 -14.48 -11.46 11.92
C THR A 280 -13.89 -11.71 13.30
N PRO A 281 -14.61 -11.38 14.40
CA PRO A 281 -14.11 -11.57 15.76
C PRO A 281 -13.65 -13.00 16.04
N GLU A 282 -14.40 -14.00 15.54
CA GLU A 282 -14.16 -15.41 15.78
C GLU A 282 -12.89 -15.94 15.10
N ALA A 283 -12.46 -15.28 14.02
CA ALA A 283 -11.27 -15.67 13.25
C ALA A 283 -9.99 -14.95 13.70
N THR A 284 -10.10 -13.95 14.61
CA THR A 284 -9.02 -13.05 14.98
C THR A 284 -7.74 -13.78 15.41
N ASP A 285 -7.86 -14.68 16.39
CA ASP A 285 -6.69 -15.38 16.95
C ASP A 285 -6.02 -16.27 15.91
N LYS A 286 -6.82 -16.94 15.08
CA LYS A 286 -6.30 -17.79 14.01
C LYS A 286 -5.62 -16.96 12.91
N ALA A 287 -6.24 -15.85 12.50
CA ALA A 287 -5.66 -14.93 11.52
C ALA A 287 -4.33 -14.36 12.03
N LEU A 288 -4.29 -13.89 13.29
CA LEU A 288 -3.08 -13.38 13.90
C LEU A 288 -1.97 -14.44 13.94
N ALA A 289 -2.29 -15.67 14.36
CA ALA A 289 -1.32 -16.76 14.43
C ALA A 289 -0.74 -17.10 13.04
N VAL A 290 -1.57 -17.10 11.98
CA VAL A 290 -1.11 -17.32 10.60
C VAL A 290 -0.19 -16.20 10.12
N LEU A 291 -0.56 -14.93 10.39
CA LEU A 291 0.30 -13.80 10.07
C LEU A 291 1.65 -13.94 10.77
N GLN A 292 1.65 -14.19 12.09
CA GLN A 292 2.87 -14.31 12.89
C GLN A 292 3.78 -15.49 12.52
N ALA A 293 3.21 -16.55 11.95
CA ALA A 293 3.97 -17.70 11.45
C ALA A 293 4.72 -17.39 10.14
N HIS A 294 4.30 -16.35 9.39
CA HIS A 294 4.93 -15.97 8.14
C HIS A 294 6.12 -15.01 8.39
N PRO A 295 7.23 -15.12 7.63
CA PRO A 295 8.39 -14.22 7.79
C PRO A 295 8.04 -12.72 7.75
N LEU A 296 7.09 -12.31 6.91
CA LEU A 296 6.63 -10.92 6.76
C LEU A 296 5.58 -10.49 7.79
N GLY A 297 5.24 -11.35 8.74
CA GLY A 297 4.18 -11.08 9.72
C GLY A 297 4.56 -11.37 11.17
N ARG A 298 5.83 -11.62 11.47
CA ARG A 298 6.29 -12.01 12.82
C ARG A 298 5.88 -11.03 13.92
N GLU A 299 5.78 -9.75 13.57
CA GLU A 299 5.38 -8.67 14.47
C GLU A 299 3.92 -8.23 14.21
N ALA A 300 3.10 -9.12 13.63
CA ALA A 300 1.69 -8.84 13.41
C ALA A 300 0.95 -8.59 14.73
N ALA A 301 0.02 -7.65 14.70
CA ALA A 301 -0.74 -7.24 15.87
C ALA A 301 -2.21 -6.94 15.52
N VAL A 302 -3.09 -7.12 16.51
CA VAL A 302 -4.45 -6.57 16.49
C VAL A 302 -4.36 -5.12 16.95
N ILE A 303 -4.68 -4.17 16.06
CA ILE A 303 -4.50 -2.74 16.33
C ILE A 303 -5.79 -2.00 16.65
N GLY A 304 -6.95 -2.64 16.43
CA GLY A 304 -8.23 -1.98 16.65
C GLY A 304 -9.42 -2.82 16.24
N GLN A 305 -10.54 -2.14 16.08
CA GLN A 305 -11.81 -2.77 15.72
C GLN A 305 -12.72 -1.81 14.95
N VAL A 306 -13.62 -2.38 14.19
CA VAL A 306 -14.75 -1.69 13.59
C VAL A 306 -15.83 -1.49 14.65
N THR A 307 -16.46 -0.31 14.68
CA THR A 307 -17.47 0.06 15.68
C THR A 307 -18.68 0.71 15.02
N ALA A 308 -19.82 0.68 15.70
CA ALA A 308 -21.00 1.48 15.34
C ALA A 308 -20.91 2.94 15.83
N GLU A 309 -19.97 3.24 16.76
CA GLU A 309 -19.75 4.59 17.26
C GLU A 309 -18.96 5.41 16.22
N HIS A 310 -19.32 6.69 16.10
CA HIS A 310 -18.63 7.64 15.23
C HIS A 310 -18.51 7.19 13.74
N PRO A 311 -19.62 6.86 13.05
CA PRO A 311 -19.57 6.44 11.64
C PRO A 311 -18.83 7.47 10.77
N GLY A 312 -18.00 6.99 9.84
CA GLY A 312 -17.18 7.83 8.99
C GLY A 312 -15.98 8.48 9.70
N ARG A 313 -15.57 7.95 10.86
CA ARG A 313 -14.45 8.49 11.63
C ARG A 313 -13.52 7.40 12.14
N VAL A 314 -12.24 7.77 12.20
CA VAL A 314 -11.20 6.96 12.86
C VAL A 314 -10.87 7.62 14.20
N VAL A 315 -11.05 6.89 15.29
CA VAL A 315 -10.76 7.35 16.66
C VAL A 315 -9.55 6.60 17.20
N LEU A 316 -8.50 7.33 17.51
CA LEU A 316 -7.27 6.83 18.12
C LEU A 316 -7.35 6.99 19.66
N HIS A 317 -7.16 5.89 20.38
CA HIS A 317 -7.03 5.87 21.84
C HIS A 317 -5.56 6.01 22.20
N THR A 318 -5.23 7.07 22.92
CA THR A 318 -3.84 7.38 23.28
C THR A 318 -3.41 6.67 24.56
N PRO A 319 -2.10 6.50 24.80
CA PRO A 319 -1.57 5.91 26.05
C PRO A 319 -2.01 6.65 27.33
N LEU A 320 -2.38 7.93 27.20
CA LEU A 320 -2.85 8.77 28.31
C LEU A 320 -4.36 8.62 28.59
N GLY A 321 -5.04 7.69 27.90
CA GLY A 321 -6.48 7.46 28.05
C GLY A 321 -7.38 8.52 27.38
N THR A 322 -6.80 9.40 26.54
CA THR A 322 -7.57 10.35 25.73
C THR A 322 -7.94 9.74 24.38
N ARG A 323 -8.89 10.36 23.70
CA ARG A 323 -9.33 9.98 22.37
C ARG A 323 -9.14 11.16 21.40
N ARG A 324 -8.60 10.89 20.22
CA ARG A 324 -8.53 11.88 19.15
C ARG A 324 -9.09 11.31 17.86
N VAL A 325 -9.79 12.10 17.10
CA VAL A 325 -10.13 11.78 15.71
C VAL A 325 -8.90 12.02 14.86
N ILE A 326 -8.51 11.03 14.07
CA ILE A 326 -7.42 11.15 13.10
C ILE A 326 -8.01 11.13 11.70
N GLY A 327 -7.74 12.18 10.91
CA GLY A 327 -8.24 12.33 9.54
C GLY A 327 -7.16 12.15 8.51
N MET A 328 -7.56 12.11 7.23
CA MET A 328 -6.62 12.07 6.10
C MET A 328 -5.67 13.26 6.12
N LEU A 329 -4.50 13.05 5.54
CA LEU A 329 -3.47 14.08 5.42
C LEU A 329 -3.92 15.21 4.50
N VAL A 330 -3.74 16.45 4.96
CA VAL A 330 -3.89 17.64 4.14
C VAL A 330 -2.48 18.09 3.73
N GLY A 331 -2.10 17.85 2.48
CA GLY A 331 -0.75 18.18 1.97
C GLY A 331 0.15 16.96 1.73
N ALA A 332 1.36 17.20 1.24
CA ALA A 332 2.37 16.16 0.98
C ALA A 332 3.42 16.17 2.11
N GLN A 333 3.36 15.20 3.03
CA GLN A 333 4.42 15.05 4.05
C GLN A 333 5.66 14.37 3.47
N LEU A 334 5.47 13.37 2.60
CA LEU A 334 6.53 12.54 2.04
C LEU A 334 6.41 12.51 0.50
N PRO A 335 6.83 13.58 -0.20
CA PRO A 335 6.74 13.58 -1.66
C PRO A 335 7.72 12.57 -2.27
N ARG A 336 7.31 11.92 -3.38
CA ARG A 336 8.12 10.96 -4.12
C ARG A 336 8.69 9.85 -3.23
N ILE A 337 7.83 9.23 -2.46
CA ILE A 337 8.20 8.15 -1.56
C ILE A 337 8.09 6.78 -2.26
N CYS A 338 7.27 6.70 -3.29
CA CYS A 338 7.07 5.51 -4.12
C CYS A 338 7.05 5.84 -5.62
#